data_3033da798ca04f96f45657621e088581
#
_entry.id   3033da798ca04f96f45657621e088581
#
_cell.length_a   1.000
_cell.length_b   1.000
_cell.length_c   1.000
_cell.angle_alpha   90.00
_cell.angle_beta   90.00
_cell.angle_gamma   90.00
#
_symmetry.space_group_name_H-M   'P 1'
#
loop_
_entity.id
_entity.type
_entity.pdbx_description
1 polymer ?
#
loop_
_entity_poly.entity_id
_entity_poly.type
_entity_poly.pdbx_seq_one_letter_code
_entity_poly.pdbx_strand_id
1 'polypeptide(L)'
;MSISEETTTPQVQGKQALKLIKVLYSELRNPLLRRQLEETTEMLLSSGMPSLAPLLPLLLNLKGRPYTLKDHYPFEPFFNSFMSNNIVLKTGRQVSKSTSLAAQGVVISNCIPHFNTLYITPLYEMVRRFSNNYVRGFIDQSPVSKLWTGTDTSSSVLQRSFVNKSNMFFSFAFMDAERTRGINADKCAYDEVQDLDSSFIPIIRETMSASPWNISQYAGTPKTLDNTLEGLWSQSSMAEWVITCDKCGYENVPSME
;
A
#
# COMPACT_ATOMS: atom_id res chain seq x y z
N MET A 1 7.70 32.06 -17.21
CA MET A 1 8.66 31.12 -16.60
C MET A 1 8.01 29.77 -16.59
N SER A 2 8.30 28.94 -17.59
CA SER A 2 7.75 27.60 -17.74
C SER A 2 8.50 26.68 -16.78
N ILE A 3 7.82 26.23 -15.72
CA ILE A 3 8.28 25.13 -14.90
C ILE A 3 8.09 23.89 -15.78
N SER A 4 9.18 23.31 -16.26
CA SER A 4 9.17 21.99 -16.90
C SER A 4 8.64 20.98 -15.92
N GLU A 5 7.44 20.46 -16.15
CA GLU A 5 6.94 19.24 -15.52
C GLU A 5 7.89 18.10 -15.95
N GLU A 6 8.96 17.88 -15.20
CA GLU A 6 9.65 16.60 -15.21
C GLU A 6 8.65 15.56 -14.68
N THR A 7 8.09 14.80 -15.58
CA THR A 7 7.30 13.60 -15.28
C THR A 7 8.18 12.64 -14.50
N THR A 8 8.11 12.73 -13.17
CA THR A 8 8.88 11.87 -12.27
C THR A 8 8.41 10.43 -12.45
N THR A 9 9.31 9.57 -12.91
CA THR A 9 9.02 8.14 -13.06
C THR A 9 8.78 7.51 -11.68
N PRO A 10 7.98 6.41 -11.57
CA PRO A 10 7.77 5.69 -10.30
C PRO A 10 9.07 5.33 -9.57
N GLN A 11 10.13 5.05 -10.32
CA GLN A 11 11.45 4.74 -9.77
C GLN A 11 12.10 5.96 -9.09
N VAL A 12 11.94 7.16 -9.64
CA VAL A 12 12.43 8.40 -9.03
C VAL A 12 11.64 8.69 -7.76
N GLN A 13 10.31 8.54 -7.79
CA GLN A 13 9.45 8.69 -6.62
C GLN A 13 9.82 7.70 -5.50
N GLY A 14 10.09 6.44 -5.84
CA GLY A 14 10.52 5.43 -4.88
C GLY A 14 11.83 5.77 -4.20
N LYS A 15 12.85 6.23 -4.94
CA LYS A 15 14.12 6.70 -4.38
C LYS A 15 13.94 7.92 -3.48
N GLN A 16 13.07 8.84 -3.86
CA GLN A 16 12.74 10.00 -3.04
C GLN A 16 12.06 9.59 -1.74
N ALA A 17 11.10 8.66 -1.80
CA ALA A 17 10.45 8.11 -0.62
C ALA A 17 11.44 7.44 0.34
N LEU A 18 12.38 6.62 -0.16
CA LEU A 18 13.41 6.01 0.68
C LEU A 18 14.34 7.04 1.35
N LYS A 19 14.66 8.14 0.68
CA LYS A 19 15.41 9.24 1.32
C LYS A 19 14.62 9.88 2.46
N LEU A 20 13.31 10.10 2.27
CA LEU A 20 12.44 10.61 3.33
C LEU A 20 12.36 9.65 4.52
N ILE A 21 12.25 8.35 4.27
CA ILE A 21 12.28 7.32 5.31
C ILE A 21 13.57 7.42 6.14
N LYS A 22 14.72 7.50 5.49
CA LYS A 22 16.02 7.63 6.18
C LYS A 22 16.05 8.87 7.10
N VAL A 23 15.62 10.03 6.61
CA VAL A 23 15.57 11.27 7.39
C VAL A 23 14.61 11.12 8.57
N LEU A 24 13.42 10.56 8.36
CA LEU A 24 12.41 10.41 9.40
C LEU A 24 12.92 9.56 10.57
N TYR A 25 13.68 8.50 10.30
CA TYR A 25 14.17 7.59 11.34
C TYR A 25 15.55 7.96 11.90
N SER A 26 16.16 9.05 11.43
CA SER A 26 17.45 9.50 11.96
C SER A 26 17.42 9.87 13.45
N GLU A 27 16.26 10.25 13.98
CA GLU A 27 16.06 10.65 15.38
C GLU A 27 15.60 9.51 16.30
N LEU A 28 15.58 8.27 15.82
CA LEU A 28 15.20 7.12 16.65
C LEU A 28 16.13 7.00 17.87
N ARG A 29 15.50 6.85 19.06
CA ARG A 29 16.25 6.68 20.32
C ARG A 29 16.88 5.29 20.47
N ASN A 30 16.31 4.27 19.80
CA ASN A 30 16.90 2.92 19.80
C ASN A 30 18.04 2.87 18.77
N PRO A 31 19.32 2.81 19.21
CA PRO A 31 20.47 2.90 18.31
C PRO A 31 20.61 1.69 17.38
N LEU A 32 20.19 0.50 17.81
CA LEU A 32 20.24 -0.72 16.98
C LEU A 32 19.23 -0.65 15.86
N LEU A 33 17.98 -0.31 16.17
CA LEU A 33 16.92 -0.19 15.18
C LEU A 33 17.21 0.95 14.19
N ARG A 34 17.70 2.08 14.69
CA ARG A 34 18.12 3.20 13.87
C ARG A 34 19.19 2.78 12.85
N ARG A 35 20.25 2.13 13.33
CA ARG A 35 21.34 1.64 12.47
C ARG A 35 20.84 0.67 11.42
N GLN A 36 20.00 -0.30 11.78
CA GLN A 36 19.40 -1.26 10.85
C GLN A 36 18.58 -0.59 9.76
N LEU A 37 17.76 0.42 10.12
CA LEU A 37 16.95 1.18 9.17
C LEU A 37 17.81 2.02 8.23
N GLU A 38 18.86 2.70 8.77
CA GLU A 38 19.79 3.49 7.97
C GLU A 38 20.55 2.60 6.97
N GLU A 39 21.14 1.48 7.42
CA GLU A 39 21.88 0.53 6.57
C GLU A 39 20.95 -0.08 5.49
N THR A 40 19.74 -0.52 5.86
CA THR A 40 18.77 -1.08 4.91
C THR A 40 18.35 -0.04 3.86
N THR A 41 18.07 1.19 4.28
CA THR A 41 17.67 2.27 3.37
C THR A 41 18.81 2.65 2.42
N GLU A 42 20.04 2.69 2.89
CA GLU A 42 21.22 2.94 2.04
C GLU A 42 21.42 1.83 1.00
N MET A 43 21.31 0.58 1.42
CA MET A 43 21.37 -0.56 0.51
C MET A 43 20.31 -0.45 -0.60
N LEU A 44 19.06 -0.13 -0.25
CA LEU A 44 17.97 0.03 -1.22
C LEU A 44 18.19 1.22 -2.15
N LEU A 45 18.70 2.33 -1.66
CA LEU A 45 19.04 3.49 -2.48
C LEU A 45 20.17 3.18 -3.48
N SER A 46 21.19 2.44 -3.05
CA SER A 46 22.33 2.06 -3.88
C SER A 46 21.97 1.02 -4.94
N SER A 47 21.04 0.10 -4.65
CA SER A 47 20.59 -0.94 -5.58
C SER A 47 19.88 -0.38 -6.83
N GLY A 48 19.43 0.85 -6.78
CA GLY A 48 18.64 1.47 -7.86
C GLY A 48 17.20 0.99 -7.96
N MET A 49 16.80 -0.05 -7.23
CA MET A 49 15.46 -0.60 -7.18
C MET A 49 14.81 -0.33 -5.81
N PRO A 50 13.99 0.73 -5.66
CA PRO A 50 13.35 1.03 -4.41
C PRO A 50 12.34 -0.07 -4.05
N SER A 51 12.41 -0.56 -2.80
CA SER A 51 11.50 -1.57 -2.25
C SER A 51 11.15 -1.26 -0.80
N LEU A 52 9.92 -1.59 -0.39
CA LEU A 52 9.54 -1.57 1.02
C LEU A 52 9.72 -2.94 1.69
N ALA A 53 9.89 -4.02 0.93
CA ALA A 53 9.93 -5.37 1.48
C ALA A 53 10.99 -5.56 2.57
N PRO A 54 12.25 -5.11 2.43
CA PRO A 54 13.26 -5.23 3.47
C PRO A 54 13.02 -4.38 4.72
N LEU A 55 12.19 -3.33 4.62
CA LEU A 55 11.84 -2.46 5.74
C LEU A 55 10.69 -3.03 6.60
N LEU A 56 9.86 -3.91 6.04
CA LEU A 56 8.69 -4.44 6.73
C LEU A 56 9.01 -5.07 8.09
N PRO A 57 9.99 -5.98 8.24
CA PRO A 57 10.30 -6.61 9.53
C PRO A 57 10.90 -5.65 10.55
N LEU A 58 11.44 -4.51 10.11
CA LEU A 58 11.98 -3.48 10.98
C LEU A 58 10.89 -2.52 11.50
N LEU A 59 9.83 -2.31 10.70
CA LEU A 59 8.79 -1.34 10.98
C LEU A 59 7.49 -1.95 11.49
N LEU A 60 7.18 -3.20 11.15
CA LEU A 60 5.91 -3.82 11.42
C LEU A 60 6.04 -5.15 12.16
N ASN A 61 5.14 -5.34 13.14
CA ASN A 61 4.88 -6.63 13.75
C ASN A 61 3.46 -7.09 13.43
N LEU A 62 3.31 -8.40 13.21
CA LEU A 62 2.02 -9.07 13.06
C LEU A 62 1.94 -10.22 14.05
N LYS A 63 0.92 -10.22 14.91
CA LYS A 63 0.75 -11.25 15.98
C LYS A 63 2.01 -11.42 16.83
N GLY A 64 2.65 -10.30 17.20
CA GLY A 64 3.82 -10.26 18.06
C GLY A 64 5.14 -10.67 17.40
N ARG A 65 5.19 -10.89 16.09
CA ARG A 65 6.41 -11.24 15.33
C ARG A 65 6.67 -10.23 14.22
N PRO A 66 7.94 -10.00 13.83
CA PRO A 66 8.26 -9.17 12.69
C PRO A 66 7.51 -9.62 11.42
N TYR A 67 6.87 -8.67 10.74
CA TYR A 67 6.13 -8.97 9.51
C TYR A 67 7.10 -9.16 8.35
N THR A 68 7.11 -10.35 7.77
CA THR A 68 7.96 -10.73 6.64
C THR A 68 7.13 -11.29 5.50
N LEU A 69 7.67 -11.27 4.28
CA LEU A 69 7.04 -11.88 3.11
C LEU A 69 7.44 -13.35 2.91
N LYS A 70 8.14 -13.98 3.88
CA LYS A 70 8.64 -15.36 3.74
C LYS A 70 7.55 -16.36 3.32
N ASP A 71 6.37 -16.26 3.93
CA ASP A 71 5.23 -17.12 3.64
C ASP A 71 4.25 -16.51 2.61
N HIS A 72 4.57 -15.30 2.11
CA HIS A 72 3.75 -14.50 1.20
C HIS A 72 4.60 -13.85 0.10
N TYR A 73 5.65 -14.53 -0.32
CA TYR A 73 6.60 -14.03 -1.33
C TYR A 73 5.93 -13.57 -2.66
N PRO A 74 4.74 -14.09 -3.10
CA PRO A 74 4.06 -13.56 -4.29
C PRO A 74 3.69 -12.07 -4.17
N PHE A 75 3.68 -11.49 -2.96
CA PHE A 75 3.45 -10.06 -2.76
C PHE A 75 4.74 -9.22 -2.80
N GLU A 76 5.92 -9.82 -2.97
CA GLU A 76 7.16 -9.06 -3.09
C GLU A 76 7.12 -8.02 -4.23
N PRO A 77 6.66 -8.35 -5.45
CA PRO A 77 6.51 -7.35 -6.52
C PRO A 77 5.61 -6.17 -6.13
N PHE A 78 4.58 -6.40 -5.32
CA PHE A 78 3.70 -5.34 -4.83
C PHE A 78 4.45 -4.34 -3.94
N PHE A 79 5.35 -4.79 -3.09
CA PHE A 79 6.19 -3.93 -2.25
C PHE A 79 7.36 -3.31 -3.03
N ASN A 80 7.86 -3.98 -4.05
CA ASN A 80 8.91 -3.45 -4.93
C ASN A 80 8.39 -2.36 -5.86
N SER A 81 7.08 -2.39 -6.19
CA SER A 81 6.43 -1.43 -7.07
C SER A 81 5.55 -0.43 -6.32
N PHE A 82 5.82 -0.17 -5.04
CA PHE A 82 4.93 0.60 -4.16
C PHE A 82 4.63 2.03 -4.62
N MET A 83 5.45 2.61 -5.50
CA MET A 83 5.27 3.92 -6.11
C MET A 83 4.77 3.87 -7.57
N SER A 84 4.36 2.70 -8.07
CA SER A 84 3.75 2.59 -9.39
C SER A 84 2.36 3.24 -9.39
N ASN A 85 2.06 4.02 -10.43
CA ASN A 85 0.81 4.75 -10.52
C ASN A 85 -0.42 3.85 -10.55
N ASN A 86 -0.30 2.63 -11.11
CA ASN A 86 -1.40 1.68 -11.14
C ASN A 86 -0.88 0.27 -10.87
N ILE A 87 -1.50 -0.42 -9.92
CA ILE A 87 -1.22 -1.84 -9.60
C ILE A 87 -2.55 -2.58 -9.51
N VAL A 88 -2.66 -3.70 -10.20
CA VAL A 88 -3.81 -4.60 -10.13
C VAL A 88 -3.38 -5.92 -9.48
N LEU A 89 -3.99 -6.26 -8.35
CA LEU A 89 -3.77 -7.50 -7.59
C LEU A 89 -4.98 -8.42 -7.76
N LYS A 90 -4.96 -9.26 -8.76
CA LYS A 90 -5.96 -10.32 -8.98
C LYS A 90 -5.45 -11.61 -8.34
N THR A 91 -5.98 -11.96 -7.19
CA THR A 91 -5.49 -13.09 -6.39
C THR A 91 -6.62 -13.88 -5.74
N GLY A 92 -6.34 -15.11 -5.33
CA GLY A 92 -7.29 -15.94 -4.61
C GLY A 92 -7.71 -15.37 -3.25
N ARG A 93 -8.61 -16.09 -2.57
CA ARG A 93 -9.02 -15.74 -1.20
C ARG A 93 -7.94 -16.18 -0.20
N GLN A 94 -7.88 -15.48 0.95
CA GLN A 94 -7.01 -15.79 2.10
C GLN A 94 -5.50 -15.79 1.82
N VAL A 95 -5.06 -15.13 0.76
CA VAL A 95 -3.64 -14.97 0.40
C VAL A 95 -3.02 -13.68 0.96
N SER A 96 -3.63 -13.07 1.97
CA SER A 96 -3.12 -11.86 2.66
C SER A 96 -3.19 -10.55 1.88
N LYS A 97 -4.07 -10.39 0.88
CA LYS A 97 -4.28 -9.12 0.16
C LYS A 97 -4.46 -7.92 1.07
N SER A 98 -5.51 -7.95 1.90
CA SER A 98 -5.83 -6.83 2.81
C SER A 98 -4.72 -6.60 3.85
N THR A 99 -4.02 -7.65 4.30
CA THR A 99 -2.85 -7.52 5.18
C THR A 99 -1.73 -6.74 4.47
N SER A 100 -1.44 -7.08 3.21
CA SER A 100 -0.40 -6.42 2.41
C SER A 100 -0.76 -4.97 2.08
N LEU A 101 -2.04 -4.70 1.74
CA LEU A 101 -2.53 -3.33 1.54
C LEU A 101 -2.38 -2.49 2.82
N ALA A 102 -2.74 -3.05 3.98
CA ALA A 102 -2.60 -2.37 5.27
C ALA A 102 -1.13 -2.13 5.63
N ALA A 103 -0.27 -3.14 5.48
CA ALA A 103 1.16 -3.04 5.75
C ALA A 103 1.81 -1.93 4.90
N GLN A 104 1.59 -1.96 3.60
CA GLN A 104 2.11 -0.94 2.69
C GLN A 104 1.55 0.45 3.00
N GLY A 105 0.22 0.55 3.23
CA GLY A 105 -0.44 1.82 3.57
C GLY A 105 0.11 2.43 4.85
N VAL A 106 0.27 1.64 5.92
CA VAL A 106 0.85 2.10 7.19
C VAL A 106 2.28 2.58 7.01
N VAL A 107 3.12 1.82 6.32
CA VAL A 107 4.52 2.20 6.11
C VAL A 107 4.62 3.49 5.30
N ILE A 108 3.95 3.59 4.15
CA ILE A 108 4.01 4.78 3.29
C ILE A 108 3.50 6.01 4.03
N SER A 109 2.32 5.94 4.67
CA SER A 109 1.74 7.08 5.37
C SER A 109 2.59 7.56 6.56
N ASN A 110 3.34 6.67 7.19
CA ASN A 110 4.20 7.05 8.32
C ASN A 110 5.64 7.42 7.91
N CYS A 111 6.07 7.03 6.72
CA CYS A 111 7.43 7.29 6.24
C CYS A 111 7.52 8.48 5.28
N ILE A 112 6.40 8.94 4.72
CA ILE A 112 6.34 10.09 3.84
C ILE A 112 5.47 11.16 4.51
N PRO A 113 6.03 12.30 4.93
CA PRO A 113 5.27 13.37 5.56
C PRO A 113 4.17 13.91 4.64
N HIS A 114 3.02 14.27 5.24
CA HIS A 114 1.84 14.81 4.55
C HIS A 114 1.20 13.88 3.51
N PHE A 115 1.55 12.59 3.51
CA PHE A 115 1.03 11.62 2.55
C PHE A 115 -0.34 11.09 2.99
N ASN A 116 -1.34 11.25 2.16
CA ASN A 116 -2.71 10.83 2.44
C ASN A 116 -3.07 9.57 1.65
N THR A 117 -3.38 8.50 2.37
CA THR A 117 -3.87 7.23 1.80
C THR A 117 -5.39 7.16 1.95
N LEU A 118 -6.11 6.90 0.87
CA LEU A 118 -7.55 6.62 0.89
C LEU A 118 -7.77 5.13 0.58
N TYR A 119 -8.36 4.39 1.53
CA TYR A 119 -8.79 3.01 1.35
C TYR A 119 -10.27 2.96 1.05
N ILE A 120 -10.64 2.23 0.02
CA ILE A 120 -12.02 2.11 -0.46
C ILE A 120 -12.40 0.64 -0.62
N THR A 121 -13.60 0.31 -0.18
CA THR A 121 -14.19 -1.02 -0.31
C THR A 121 -15.72 -0.88 -0.51
N PRO A 122 -16.43 -1.91 -1.02
CA PRO A 122 -17.87 -1.80 -1.25
C PRO A 122 -18.71 -1.55 0.01
N LEU A 123 -18.33 -2.11 1.16
CA LEU A 123 -19.18 -2.11 2.36
C LEU A 123 -18.50 -1.50 3.59
N TYR A 124 -19.26 -0.76 4.39
CA TYR A 124 -18.78 -0.17 5.65
C TYR A 124 -18.21 -1.20 6.64
N GLU A 125 -18.79 -2.39 6.74
CA GLU A 125 -18.28 -3.43 7.63
C GLU A 125 -16.86 -3.90 7.24
N MET A 126 -16.53 -3.86 5.95
CA MET A 126 -15.18 -4.15 5.47
C MET A 126 -14.21 -3.03 5.87
N VAL A 127 -14.64 -1.75 5.76
CA VAL A 127 -13.89 -0.59 6.26
C VAL A 127 -13.57 -0.76 7.74
N ARG A 128 -14.57 -1.04 8.56
CA ARG A 128 -14.42 -1.21 10.00
C ARG A 128 -13.42 -2.32 10.35
N ARG A 129 -13.53 -3.45 9.66
CA ARG A 129 -12.61 -4.59 9.83
C ARG A 129 -11.19 -4.22 9.41
N PHE A 130 -11.02 -3.59 8.26
CA PHE A 130 -9.71 -3.19 7.76
C PHE A 130 -9.03 -2.18 8.70
N SER A 131 -9.72 -1.10 9.06
CA SER A 131 -9.19 -0.06 9.92
C SER A 131 -8.81 -0.59 11.32
N ASN A 132 -9.69 -1.42 11.95
CA ASN A 132 -9.48 -1.85 13.32
C ASN A 132 -8.59 -3.09 13.46
N ASN A 133 -8.71 -4.08 12.55
CA ASN A 133 -8.01 -5.35 12.73
C ASN A 133 -6.64 -5.35 12.02
N TYR A 134 -6.53 -4.71 10.86
CA TYR A 134 -5.27 -4.70 10.10
C TYR A 134 -4.44 -3.45 10.39
N VAL A 135 -4.96 -2.27 10.07
CA VAL A 135 -4.20 -1.02 10.20
C VAL A 135 -3.84 -0.73 11.65
N ARG A 136 -4.83 -0.75 12.55
CA ARG A 136 -4.58 -0.54 13.97
C ARG A 136 -3.64 -1.60 14.55
N GLY A 137 -3.81 -2.86 14.14
CA GLY A 137 -2.95 -3.95 14.59
C GLY A 137 -1.48 -3.72 14.25
N PHE A 138 -1.17 -3.23 13.05
CA PHE A 138 0.19 -2.87 12.65
C PHE A 138 0.73 -1.66 13.42
N ILE A 139 -0.08 -0.63 13.61
CA ILE A 139 0.35 0.58 14.33
C ILE A 139 0.66 0.24 15.80
N ASP A 140 -0.25 -0.44 16.49
CA ASP A 140 -0.13 -0.74 17.92
C ASP A 140 1.04 -1.70 18.21
N GLN A 141 1.34 -2.61 17.30
CA GLN A 141 2.42 -3.59 17.46
C GLN A 141 3.77 -3.14 16.88
N SER A 142 3.82 -2.01 16.18
CA SER A 142 5.05 -1.51 15.57
C SER A 142 6.13 -1.19 16.61
N PRO A 143 7.40 -1.59 16.40
CA PRO A 143 8.50 -1.19 17.26
C PRO A 143 8.77 0.33 17.25
N VAL A 144 8.22 1.04 16.27
CA VAL A 144 8.33 2.50 16.10
C VAL A 144 7.00 3.23 16.33
N SER A 145 5.97 2.58 16.87
CA SER A 145 4.62 3.14 17.00
C SER A 145 4.60 4.50 17.72
N LYS A 146 5.47 4.72 18.69
CA LYS A 146 5.59 5.99 19.43
C LYS A 146 6.06 7.17 18.56
N LEU A 147 6.71 6.90 17.44
CA LEU A 147 7.06 7.94 16.46
C LEU A 147 5.90 8.26 15.53
N TRP A 148 4.96 7.34 15.39
CA TRP A 148 3.84 7.48 14.48
C TRP A 148 2.62 8.11 15.13
N THR A 149 2.47 7.91 16.44
CA THR A 149 1.29 8.35 17.22
C THR A 149 1.70 9.28 18.33
N GLY A 150 0.89 10.30 18.59
CA GLY A 150 1.10 11.31 19.62
C GLY A 150 -0.22 11.87 20.14
N THR A 151 -0.16 12.82 21.05
CA THR A 151 -1.32 13.49 21.64
C THR A 151 -2.17 14.24 20.62
N ASP A 152 -1.54 14.73 19.55
CA ASP A 152 -2.18 15.52 18.51
C ASP A 152 -2.71 14.66 17.36
N THR A 153 -2.63 13.32 17.47
CA THR A 153 -3.12 12.41 16.44
C THR A 153 -4.55 11.97 16.72
N SER A 154 -5.42 12.07 15.73
CA SER A 154 -6.78 11.55 15.80
C SER A 154 -6.85 10.11 15.29
N SER A 155 -7.70 9.30 15.93
CA SER A 155 -7.93 7.91 15.53
C SER A 155 -9.40 7.58 15.62
N SER A 156 -10.02 7.35 14.47
CA SER A 156 -11.38 6.86 14.33
C SER A 156 -11.43 5.67 13.37
N VAL A 157 -12.58 5.07 13.23
CA VAL A 157 -12.79 3.98 12.25
C VAL A 157 -12.55 4.47 10.82
N LEU A 158 -12.93 5.72 10.52
CA LEU A 158 -12.88 6.30 9.18
C LEU A 158 -11.61 7.11 8.90
N GLN A 159 -10.82 7.42 9.93
CA GLN A 159 -9.60 8.22 9.75
C GLN A 159 -8.56 7.89 10.83
N ARG A 160 -7.31 7.85 10.45
CA ARG A 160 -6.16 7.83 11.34
C ARG A 160 -5.16 8.89 10.90
N SER A 161 -4.82 9.79 11.82
CA SER A 161 -3.83 10.83 11.62
C SER A 161 -2.52 10.45 12.30
N PHE A 162 -1.40 10.88 11.74
CA PHE A 162 -0.07 10.58 12.22
C PHE A 162 0.71 11.86 12.57
N VAL A 163 1.75 11.71 13.38
CA VAL A 163 2.61 12.82 13.83
C VAL A 163 3.22 13.59 12.67
N ASN A 164 3.59 12.91 11.58
CA ASN A 164 4.15 13.50 10.37
C ASN A 164 3.12 14.23 9.48
N LYS A 165 1.89 14.46 9.98
CA LYS A 165 0.77 15.11 9.29
C LYS A 165 0.18 14.32 8.12
N SER A 166 0.53 13.06 7.99
CA SER A 166 -0.12 12.13 7.05
C SER A 166 -1.43 11.60 7.62
N ASN A 167 -2.31 11.14 6.73
CA ASN A 167 -3.57 10.54 7.13
C ASN A 167 -3.85 9.27 6.35
N MET A 168 -4.54 8.33 6.99
CA MET A 168 -5.22 7.23 6.33
C MET A 168 -6.72 7.45 6.47
N PHE A 169 -7.40 7.65 5.35
CA PHE A 169 -8.85 7.75 5.24
C PHE A 169 -9.41 6.40 4.81
N PHE A 170 -10.58 6.06 5.35
CA PHE A 170 -11.26 4.80 5.05
C PHE A 170 -12.68 5.11 4.62
N SER A 171 -13.05 4.72 3.41
CA SER A 171 -14.37 4.98 2.84
C SER A 171 -14.95 3.73 2.18
N PHE A 172 -16.21 3.79 1.84
CA PHE A 172 -16.89 2.75 1.09
C PHE A 172 -17.76 3.39 0.00
N ALA A 173 -17.91 2.67 -1.10
CA ALA A 173 -18.71 3.09 -2.25
C ALA A 173 -19.60 1.93 -2.68
N PHE A 174 -20.87 1.94 -2.23
CA PHE A 174 -21.84 0.91 -2.54
C PHE A 174 -22.85 1.37 -3.60
N MET A 175 -23.51 2.51 -3.38
CA MET A 175 -24.48 3.10 -4.30
C MET A 175 -24.00 4.43 -4.89
N ASP A 176 -23.02 5.06 -4.26
CA ASP A 176 -22.42 6.31 -4.69
C ASP A 176 -20.97 6.43 -4.21
N ALA A 177 -20.23 7.37 -4.77
CA ALA A 177 -18.88 7.73 -4.39
C ALA A 177 -18.80 9.10 -3.66
N GLU A 178 -19.93 9.70 -3.31
CA GLU A 178 -20.01 11.05 -2.73
C GLU A 178 -19.20 11.22 -1.44
N ARG A 179 -19.06 10.14 -0.66
CA ARG A 179 -18.31 10.13 0.60
C ARG A 179 -16.81 10.37 0.44
N THR A 180 -16.30 10.28 -0.79
CA THR A 180 -14.88 10.54 -1.08
C THR A 180 -14.63 12.00 -1.47
N ARG A 181 -15.69 12.77 -1.75
CA ARG A 181 -15.56 14.19 -2.11
C ARG A 181 -14.96 14.99 -0.96
N GLY A 182 -14.05 15.88 -1.29
CA GLY A 182 -13.34 16.72 -0.32
C GLY A 182 -12.14 16.04 0.36
N ILE A 183 -11.85 14.77 0.06
CA ILE A 183 -10.62 14.12 0.48
C ILE A 183 -9.54 14.44 -0.55
N ASN A 184 -8.38 14.92 -0.09
CA ASN A 184 -7.20 15.03 -0.93
C ASN A 184 -6.30 13.82 -0.63
N ALA A 185 -6.20 12.91 -1.58
CA ALA A 185 -5.42 11.69 -1.45
C ALA A 185 -4.19 11.69 -2.36
N ASP A 186 -3.14 11.01 -1.92
CA ASP A 186 -1.95 10.74 -2.72
C ASP A 186 -1.97 9.32 -3.28
N LYS A 187 -2.71 8.45 -2.58
CA LYS A 187 -2.88 7.05 -2.92
C LYS A 187 -4.31 6.61 -2.64
N CYS A 188 -4.91 5.93 -3.61
CA CYS A 188 -6.17 5.21 -3.46
C CYS A 188 -5.92 3.70 -3.50
N ALA A 189 -6.34 2.99 -2.46
CA ALA A 189 -6.29 1.54 -2.36
C ALA A 189 -7.72 0.98 -2.36
N TYR A 190 -8.09 0.33 -3.46
CA TYR A 190 -9.39 -0.30 -3.65
C TYR A 190 -9.28 -1.78 -3.26
N ASP A 191 -10.07 -2.23 -2.30
CA ASP A 191 -10.14 -3.65 -1.89
C ASP A 191 -11.50 -4.23 -2.23
N GLU A 192 -11.54 -5.52 -2.57
CA GLU A 192 -12.72 -6.23 -3.10
C GLU A 192 -13.32 -5.51 -4.34
N VAL A 193 -12.43 -5.06 -5.24
CA VAL A 193 -12.79 -4.24 -6.39
C VAL A 193 -13.75 -4.92 -7.38
N GLN A 194 -13.83 -6.26 -7.37
CA GLN A 194 -14.78 -7.01 -8.18
C GLN A 194 -16.25 -6.73 -7.79
N ASP A 195 -16.49 -6.20 -6.59
CA ASP A 195 -17.82 -5.85 -6.08
C ASP A 195 -18.08 -4.33 -6.10
N LEU A 196 -17.14 -3.56 -6.66
CA LEU A 196 -17.24 -2.12 -6.83
C LEU A 196 -17.73 -1.79 -8.24
N ASP A 197 -18.67 -0.85 -8.36
CA ASP A 197 -19.07 -0.34 -9.67
C ASP A 197 -17.92 0.44 -10.31
N SER A 198 -17.57 0.06 -11.54
CA SER A 198 -16.46 0.69 -12.28
C SER A 198 -16.64 2.18 -12.53
N SER A 199 -17.91 2.67 -12.58
CA SER A 199 -18.23 4.08 -12.75
C SER A 199 -17.78 4.96 -11.58
N PHE A 200 -17.57 4.38 -10.39
CA PHE A 200 -17.09 5.11 -9.21
C PHE A 200 -15.57 5.37 -9.24
N ILE A 201 -14.81 4.54 -9.95
CA ILE A 201 -13.34 4.66 -9.99
C ILE A 201 -12.88 6.05 -10.48
N PRO A 202 -13.38 6.58 -11.60
CA PRO A 202 -13.00 7.93 -12.06
C PRO A 202 -13.32 9.00 -11.01
N ILE A 203 -14.50 8.95 -10.38
CA ILE A 203 -14.94 9.91 -9.36
C ILE A 203 -14.00 9.87 -8.14
N ILE A 204 -13.65 8.68 -7.68
CA ILE A 204 -12.74 8.50 -6.55
C ILE A 204 -11.33 8.97 -6.91
N ARG A 205 -10.87 8.73 -8.14
CA ARG A 205 -9.54 9.18 -8.61
C ARG A 205 -9.39 10.69 -8.66
N GLU A 206 -10.48 11.45 -8.79
CA GLU A 206 -10.45 12.91 -8.69
C GLU A 206 -9.89 13.40 -7.34
N THR A 207 -9.99 12.58 -6.27
CA THR A 207 -9.36 12.89 -4.98
C THR A 207 -7.84 13.04 -5.07
N MET A 208 -7.21 12.50 -6.12
CA MET A 208 -5.76 12.54 -6.36
C MET A 208 -5.36 13.53 -7.45
N SER A 209 -6.28 14.33 -7.98
CA SER A 209 -6.02 15.22 -9.13
C SER A 209 -4.90 16.24 -8.90
N ALA A 210 -4.71 16.68 -7.66
CA ALA A 210 -3.65 17.62 -7.26
C ALA A 210 -2.40 16.92 -6.70
N SER A 211 -2.39 15.59 -6.60
CA SER A 211 -1.28 14.86 -5.99
C SER A 211 -0.13 14.63 -6.97
N PRO A 212 1.11 14.87 -6.57
CA PRO A 212 2.27 14.51 -7.38
C PRO A 212 2.51 12.98 -7.42
N TRP A 213 1.91 12.21 -6.49
CA TRP A 213 2.08 10.77 -6.38
C TRP A 213 1.09 9.97 -7.25
N ASN A 214 -0.20 10.28 -7.17
CA ASN A 214 -1.29 9.72 -7.97
C ASN A 214 -1.24 8.18 -8.10
N ILE A 215 -1.23 7.48 -6.96
CA ILE A 215 -1.07 6.03 -6.87
C ILE A 215 -2.43 5.36 -6.73
N SER A 216 -2.77 4.44 -7.63
CA SER A 216 -3.97 3.61 -7.56
C SER A 216 -3.62 2.13 -7.42
N GLN A 217 -4.18 1.46 -6.42
CA GLN A 217 -4.00 0.03 -6.19
C GLN A 217 -5.35 -0.66 -6.13
N TYR A 218 -5.54 -1.64 -6.99
CA TYR A 218 -6.79 -2.38 -7.12
C TYR A 218 -6.57 -3.82 -6.69
N ALA A 219 -7.24 -4.25 -5.63
CA ALA A 219 -7.13 -5.60 -5.12
C ALA A 219 -8.48 -6.30 -5.14
N GLY A 220 -8.52 -7.53 -5.60
CA GLY A 220 -9.76 -8.28 -5.68
C GLY A 220 -9.55 -9.77 -5.86
N THR A 221 -10.66 -10.51 -5.74
CA THR A 221 -10.74 -11.95 -5.97
C THR A 221 -11.56 -12.21 -7.22
N PRO A 222 -11.11 -13.02 -8.18
CA PRO A 222 -11.90 -13.39 -9.35
C PRO A 222 -13.28 -13.93 -8.96
N LYS A 223 -14.32 -13.50 -9.67
CA LYS A 223 -15.70 -13.99 -9.52
C LYS A 223 -16.29 -14.37 -10.86
N THR A 224 -16.68 -13.38 -11.65
CA THR A 224 -17.28 -13.50 -12.98
C THR A 224 -16.41 -12.76 -13.98
N LEU A 225 -16.60 -13.01 -15.26
CA LEU A 225 -15.78 -12.38 -16.31
C LEU A 225 -16.18 -10.92 -16.64
N ASP A 226 -17.32 -10.47 -16.13
CA ASP A 226 -17.93 -9.16 -16.45
C ASP A 226 -17.84 -8.14 -15.29
N ASN A 227 -16.97 -8.40 -14.30
CA ASN A 227 -16.81 -7.49 -13.16
C ASN A 227 -15.66 -6.47 -13.34
N THR A 228 -15.62 -5.50 -12.45
CA THR A 228 -14.63 -4.41 -12.49
C THR A 228 -13.18 -4.91 -12.42
N LEU A 229 -12.89 -5.96 -11.63
CA LEU A 229 -11.54 -6.52 -11.52
C LEU A 229 -11.06 -7.09 -12.86
N GLU A 230 -11.92 -7.83 -13.59
CA GLU A 230 -11.56 -8.40 -14.89
C GLU A 230 -11.32 -7.30 -15.95
N GLY A 231 -12.13 -6.25 -15.91
CA GLY A 231 -11.92 -5.08 -16.77
C GLY A 231 -10.58 -4.38 -16.53
N LEU A 232 -10.17 -4.24 -15.26
CA LEU A 232 -8.87 -3.68 -14.90
C LEU A 232 -7.72 -4.63 -15.22
N TRP A 233 -7.91 -5.93 -15.00
CA TRP A 233 -6.91 -6.95 -15.30
C TRP A 233 -6.58 -7.00 -16.79
N SER A 234 -7.59 -7.01 -17.66
CA SER A 234 -7.40 -7.04 -19.11
C SER A 234 -6.65 -5.82 -19.67
N GLN A 235 -6.62 -4.70 -18.92
CA GLN A 235 -5.88 -3.48 -19.27
C GLN A 235 -4.51 -3.39 -18.59
N SER A 236 -4.14 -4.38 -17.80
CA SER A 236 -2.85 -4.45 -17.09
C SER A 236 -1.82 -5.23 -17.88
N SER A 237 -0.61 -5.41 -17.32
CA SER A 237 0.42 -6.30 -17.89
C SER A 237 0.01 -7.78 -17.86
N MET A 238 -1.04 -8.14 -17.13
CA MET A 238 -1.50 -9.52 -16.90
C MET A 238 -0.36 -10.47 -16.49
N ALA A 239 0.58 -9.96 -15.68
CA ALA A 239 1.71 -10.75 -15.21
C ALA A 239 1.24 -11.82 -14.23
N GLU A 240 1.57 -13.07 -14.52
CA GLU A 240 1.20 -14.21 -13.70
C GLU A 240 2.40 -14.71 -12.90
N TRP A 241 2.10 -15.30 -11.75
CA TRP A 241 3.11 -15.94 -10.94
C TRP A 241 3.40 -17.34 -11.50
N VAL A 242 4.68 -17.60 -11.77
CA VAL A 242 5.13 -18.89 -12.30
C VAL A 242 5.94 -19.63 -11.25
N ILE A 243 5.64 -20.92 -11.05
CA ILE A 243 6.42 -21.84 -10.20
C ILE A 243 7.14 -22.82 -11.11
N THR A 244 8.46 -22.68 -11.19
CA THR A 244 9.29 -23.59 -11.98
C THR A 244 9.54 -24.89 -11.22
N CYS A 245 9.33 -26.03 -11.85
CA CYS A 245 9.63 -27.33 -11.27
C CYS A 245 11.14 -27.57 -11.17
N ASP A 246 11.66 -27.82 -9.97
CA ASP A 246 13.09 -28.06 -9.72
C ASP A 246 13.64 -29.29 -10.43
N LYS A 247 12.79 -30.25 -10.82
CA LYS A 247 13.22 -31.50 -11.46
C LYS A 247 13.28 -31.42 -12.97
N CYS A 248 12.33 -30.74 -13.61
CA CYS A 248 12.20 -30.77 -15.09
C CYS A 248 12.19 -29.38 -15.73
N GLY A 249 12.23 -28.29 -14.94
CA GLY A 249 12.17 -26.93 -15.46
C GLY A 249 10.80 -26.50 -16.00
N TYR A 250 9.77 -27.33 -15.86
CA TYR A 250 8.42 -26.98 -16.33
C TYR A 250 7.86 -25.80 -15.52
N GLU A 251 7.33 -24.83 -16.20
CA GLU A 251 6.72 -23.63 -15.61
C GLU A 251 5.24 -23.89 -15.34
N ASN A 252 4.86 -23.84 -14.08
CA ASN A 252 3.49 -24.00 -13.61
C ASN A 252 2.92 -22.62 -13.25
N VAL A 253 1.80 -22.25 -13.86
CA VAL A 253 0.99 -21.12 -13.41
C VAL A 253 -0.04 -21.64 -12.41
N PRO A 254 0.01 -21.24 -11.14
CA PRO A 254 -0.98 -21.68 -10.15
C PRO A 254 -2.36 -21.14 -10.52
N SER A 255 -3.17 -21.92 -11.18
CA SER A 255 -4.56 -21.59 -11.46
C SER A 255 -5.48 -22.19 -10.41
N MET A 256 -6.71 -21.69 -10.31
CA MET A 256 -7.74 -22.22 -9.42
C MET A 256 -8.66 -23.23 -10.13
N GLU A 257 -8.22 -23.77 -11.24
CA GLU A 257 -8.91 -24.85 -11.95
C GLU A 257 -8.56 -26.22 -11.38
#